data_eafdb35d76de3eebb2e89f93ab81f954
#
_entry.id   eafdb35d76de3eebb2e89f93ab81f954
#
_cell.length_a   1.000
_cell.length_b   1.000
_cell.length_c   1.000
_cell.angle_alpha   90.00
_cell.angle_beta   90.00
_cell.angle_gamma   90.00
#
_symmetry.space_group_name_H-M   'P 1'
#
loop_
_entity.id
_entity.type
_entity.pdbx_description
1 polymer ?
#
loop_
_entity_poly.entity_id
_entity_poly.type
_entity_poly.pdbx_seq_one_letter_code
_entity_poly.pdbx_strand_id
1 'polypeptide(L)'
;MSFKKNKYIVIKEAVPKDIANFVYNYFLMKRQVARTIFDARYISKFTTEWGTWNDSQVPNTYSHYADLAMETLLLRTLPIMEKKTGLKLYPTYSYARIYKPGDVLHRHKDRFSCEISTTLNLGGDPWPIHLEPKKNVGIPDGKKITVSSNNKGISS
;
A
#
# COMPACT_ATOMS: atom_id res chain seq x y z
N MET A 1 -11.18 -19.29 -1.27
CA MET A 1 -11.92 -18.04 -0.95
C MET A 1 -12.21 -17.32 -2.27
N SER A 2 -13.43 -16.83 -2.52
CA SER A 2 -13.81 -16.20 -3.78
C SER A 2 -13.98 -14.68 -3.59
N PHE A 3 -13.28 -13.89 -4.38
CA PHE A 3 -13.40 -12.42 -4.39
C PHE A 3 -14.84 -11.98 -4.66
N LYS A 4 -15.53 -12.60 -5.64
CA LYS A 4 -16.92 -12.25 -5.99
C LYS A 4 -17.87 -12.35 -4.79
N LYS A 5 -17.69 -13.37 -3.92
CA LYS A 5 -18.54 -13.59 -2.74
C LYS A 5 -18.16 -12.70 -1.57
N ASN A 6 -16.86 -12.61 -1.27
CA ASN A 6 -16.38 -11.97 -0.04
C ASN A 6 -16.05 -10.50 -0.22
N LYS A 7 -15.90 -10.02 -1.46
CA LYS A 7 -15.43 -8.66 -1.81
C LYS A 7 -13.99 -8.35 -1.38
N TYR A 8 -13.27 -9.33 -0.89
CA TYR A 8 -11.84 -9.29 -0.63
C TYR A 8 -11.21 -10.68 -0.82
N ILE A 9 -9.91 -10.72 -0.97
CA ILE A 9 -9.13 -11.94 -0.99
C ILE A 9 -7.75 -11.68 -0.41
N VAL A 10 -7.20 -12.65 0.32
CA VAL A 10 -5.81 -12.63 0.81
C VAL A 10 -4.99 -13.59 -0.04
N ILE A 11 -3.92 -13.08 -0.61
CA ILE A 11 -2.99 -13.86 -1.45
C ILE A 11 -1.66 -13.93 -0.71
N LYS A 12 -1.29 -15.12 -0.27
CA LYS A 12 0.02 -15.35 0.33
C LYS A 12 1.09 -15.39 -0.75
N GLU A 13 2.25 -14.80 -0.46
CA GLU A 13 3.42 -14.85 -1.34
C GLU A 13 3.13 -14.40 -2.78
N ALA A 14 2.32 -13.35 -2.92
CA ALA A 14 1.99 -12.76 -4.22
C ALA A 14 3.23 -12.28 -4.99
N VAL A 15 4.29 -11.96 -4.26
CA VAL A 15 5.60 -11.57 -4.80
C VAL A 15 6.66 -12.49 -4.15
N PRO A 16 7.64 -13.00 -4.91
CA PRO A 16 8.75 -13.75 -4.36
C PRO A 16 9.44 -13.01 -3.22
N LYS A 17 9.89 -13.75 -2.22
CA LYS A 17 10.44 -13.18 -0.97
C LYS A 17 11.68 -12.31 -1.22
N ASP A 18 12.54 -12.71 -2.13
CA ASP A 18 13.72 -11.96 -2.55
C ASP A 18 13.35 -10.61 -3.16
N ILE A 19 12.37 -10.60 -4.05
CA ILE A 19 11.84 -9.35 -4.65
C ILE A 19 11.20 -8.47 -3.58
N ALA A 20 10.39 -9.03 -2.69
CA ALA A 20 9.78 -8.26 -1.59
C ALA A 20 10.85 -7.63 -0.70
N ASN A 21 11.90 -8.40 -0.33
CA ASN A 21 13.02 -7.90 0.47
C ASN A 21 13.84 -6.83 -0.27
N PHE A 22 14.08 -7.02 -1.57
CA PHE A 22 14.81 -6.04 -2.37
C PHE A 22 14.05 -4.71 -2.41
N VAL A 23 12.77 -4.73 -2.71
CA VAL A 23 11.95 -3.50 -2.79
C VAL A 23 11.76 -2.87 -1.41
N TYR A 24 11.63 -3.66 -0.35
CA TYR A 24 11.60 -3.18 1.02
C TYR A 24 12.89 -2.39 1.36
N ASN A 25 14.05 -2.99 1.13
CA ASN A 25 15.34 -2.33 1.39
C ASN A 25 15.57 -1.11 0.49
N TYR A 26 15.18 -1.19 -0.80
CA TYR A 26 15.18 -0.05 -1.70
C TYR A 26 14.40 1.13 -1.11
N PHE A 27 13.19 0.90 -0.61
CA PHE A 27 12.35 1.98 -0.11
C PHE A 27 12.85 2.57 1.22
N LEU A 28 13.44 1.74 2.08
CA LEU A 28 14.15 2.23 3.27
C LEU A 28 15.36 3.10 2.90
N MET A 29 16.16 2.66 1.94
CA MET A 29 17.30 3.42 1.43
C MET A 29 16.86 4.74 0.81
N LYS A 30 15.82 4.70 -0.04
CA LYS A 30 15.26 5.91 -0.66
C LYS A 30 14.81 6.93 0.39
N ARG A 31 14.11 6.48 1.44
CA ARG A 31 13.74 7.35 2.56
C ARG A 31 14.96 8.01 3.20
N GLN A 32 16.02 7.26 3.44
CA GLN A 32 17.25 7.77 4.07
C GLN A 32 17.92 8.81 3.17
N VAL A 33 18.09 8.52 1.88
CA VAL A 33 18.65 9.45 0.91
C VAL A 33 17.80 10.71 0.81
N ALA A 34 16.48 10.56 0.65
CA ALA A 34 15.55 11.68 0.59
C ALA A 34 15.66 12.58 1.82
N ARG A 35 15.81 12.01 3.02
CA ARG A 35 15.99 12.77 4.24
C ARG A 35 17.30 13.55 4.24
N THR A 36 18.40 12.92 3.84
CA THR A 36 19.73 13.55 3.78
C THR A 36 19.74 14.74 2.83
N ILE A 37 19.24 14.58 1.60
CA ILE A 37 19.25 15.66 0.60
C ILE A 37 18.25 16.78 0.95
N PHE A 38 17.16 16.45 1.64
CA PHE A 38 16.20 17.42 2.16
C PHE A 38 16.81 18.25 3.30
N ASP A 39 17.44 17.61 4.29
CA ASP A 39 18.07 18.28 5.42
C ASP A 39 19.28 19.13 4.97
N ALA A 40 20.00 18.67 3.95
CA ALA A 40 21.07 19.43 3.30
C ALA A 40 20.56 20.56 2.38
N ARG A 41 19.26 20.73 2.21
CA ARG A 41 18.61 21.71 1.35
C ARG A 41 18.97 21.61 -0.15
N TYR A 42 19.37 20.44 -0.62
CA TYR A 42 19.57 20.18 -2.05
C TYR A 42 18.26 20.07 -2.83
N ILE A 43 17.16 19.72 -2.14
CA ILE A 43 15.82 19.68 -2.70
C ILE A 43 14.88 20.59 -1.91
N SER A 44 13.89 21.15 -2.60
CA SER A 44 12.84 21.94 -1.96
C SER A 44 11.93 21.03 -1.10
N LYS A 45 11.44 21.59 0.02
CA LYS A 45 10.42 20.94 0.86
C LYS A 45 9.09 20.67 0.11
N PHE A 46 8.91 21.27 -1.04
CA PHE A 46 7.72 21.11 -1.88
C PHE A 46 7.90 20.06 -2.98
N THR A 47 9.14 19.54 -3.16
CA THR A 47 9.37 18.48 -4.16
C THR A 47 8.79 17.15 -3.69
N THR A 48 8.21 16.40 -4.58
CA THR A 48 7.60 15.08 -4.31
C THR A 48 8.32 13.92 -5.01
N GLU A 49 9.32 14.22 -5.84
CA GLU A 49 10.05 13.23 -6.64
C GLU A 49 10.81 12.21 -5.78
N TRP A 50 11.21 12.61 -4.59
CA TRP A 50 11.88 11.76 -3.61
C TRP A 50 10.95 11.25 -2.50
N GLY A 51 9.65 11.46 -2.64
CA GLY A 51 8.67 11.18 -1.61
C GLY A 51 8.47 12.37 -0.66
N THR A 52 7.61 12.20 0.31
CA THR A 52 7.17 13.28 1.19
C THR A 52 6.90 12.79 2.61
N TRP A 53 6.93 13.71 3.57
CA TRP A 53 6.44 13.50 4.95
C TRP A 53 5.15 14.29 5.22
N ASN A 54 4.57 14.93 4.19
CA ASN A 54 3.42 15.84 4.31
C ASN A 54 2.08 15.18 3.93
N ASP A 55 1.96 13.86 4.04
CA ASP A 55 0.68 13.19 3.81
C ASP A 55 -0.28 13.49 4.96
N SER A 56 -1.41 14.12 4.63
CA SER A 56 -2.44 14.48 5.61
C SER A 56 -3.15 13.27 6.23
N GLN A 57 -3.16 12.10 5.57
CA GLN A 57 -3.76 10.89 6.11
C GLN A 57 -2.93 10.32 7.28
N VAL A 58 -1.60 10.42 7.20
CA VAL A 58 -0.69 9.95 8.24
C VAL A 58 0.47 10.95 8.35
N PRO A 59 0.30 12.02 9.12
CA PRO A 59 1.30 13.10 9.24
C PRO A 59 2.66 12.61 9.70
N ASN A 60 3.72 13.27 9.22
CA ASN A 60 5.11 12.97 9.56
C ASN A 60 5.56 11.54 9.22
N THR A 61 4.90 10.89 8.30
CA THR A 61 5.21 9.53 7.85
C THR A 61 5.65 9.56 6.39
N TYR A 62 6.80 8.93 6.11
CA TYR A 62 7.36 8.93 4.76
C TYR A 62 6.48 8.13 3.80
N SER A 63 6.13 8.76 2.71
CA SER A 63 5.32 8.17 1.65
C SER A 63 5.79 8.63 0.27
N HIS A 64 5.46 7.85 -0.76
CA HIS A 64 5.73 8.20 -2.14
C HIS A 64 4.62 7.72 -3.05
N TYR A 65 4.07 8.64 -3.81
CA TYR A 65 3.10 8.41 -4.88
C TYR A 65 3.84 8.10 -6.17
N ALA A 66 3.44 7.02 -6.85
CA ALA A 66 3.97 6.62 -8.16
C ALA A 66 5.52 6.45 -8.21
N ASP A 67 6.11 5.88 -7.16
CA ASP A 67 7.51 5.46 -7.19
C ASP A 67 7.73 4.39 -8.26
N LEU A 68 8.76 4.53 -9.10
CA LEU A 68 8.98 3.65 -10.25
C LEU A 68 9.15 2.17 -9.89
N ALA A 69 9.79 1.85 -8.76
CA ALA A 69 9.90 0.47 -8.31
C ALA A 69 8.53 -0.08 -7.87
N MET A 70 7.70 0.77 -7.24
CA MET A 70 6.35 0.40 -6.82
C MET A 70 5.40 0.28 -8.01
N GLU A 71 5.52 1.15 -9.02
CA GLU A 71 4.79 1.03 -10.30
C GLU A 71 5.17 -0.27 -11.01
N THR A 72 6.45 -0.66 -10.98
CA THR A 72 6.90 -1.95 -11.52
C THR A 72 6.27 -3.14 -10.77
N LEU A 73 6.15 -3.05 -9.45
CA LEU A 73 5.42 -4.05 -8.66
C LEU A 73 3.93 -4.08 -8.99
N LEU A 74 3.31 -2.92 -9.19
CA LEU A 74 1.90 -2.83 -9.61
C LEU A 74 1.68 -3.61 -10.91
N LEU A 75 2.53 -3.38 -11.92
CA LEU A 75 2.46 -4.11 -13.20
C LEU A 75 2.73 -5.61 -13.02
N ARG A 76 3.69 -5.97 -12.17
CA ARG A 76 4.00 -7.38 -11.89
C ARG A 76 2.86 -8.13 -11.19
N THR A 77 2.11 -7.46 -10.32
CA THR A 77 1.01 -8.06 -9.58
C THR A 77 -0.31 -8.08 -10.36
N LEU A 78 -0.44 -7.27 -11.41
CA LEU A 78 -1.65 -7.15 -12.23
C LEU A 78 -2.20 -8.50 -12.72
N PRO A 79 -1.41 -9.42 -13.33
CA PRO A 79 -1.94 -10.72 -13.79
C PRO A 79 -2.47 -11.57 -12.65
N ILE A 80 -1.88 -11.48 -11.47
CA ILE A 80 -2.32 -12.19 -10.27
C ILE A 80 -3.68 -11.65 -9.83
N MET A 81 -3.83 -10.32 -9.82
CA MET A 81 -5.07 -9.66 -9.47
C MET A 81 -6.19 -10.01 -10.43
N GLU A 82 -5.96 -9.94 -11.75
CA GLU A 82 -6.93 -10.33 -12.76
C GLU A 82 -7.39 -11.80 -12.58
N LYS A 83 -6.43 -12.71 -12.39
CA LYS A 83 -6.72 -14.13 -12.14
C LYS A 83 -7.57 -14.37 -10.89
N LYS A 84 -7.28 -13.63 -9.81
CA LYS A 84 -7.95 -13.82 -8.51
C LYS A 84 -9.30 -13.11 -8.40
N THR A 85 -9.47 -12.00 -9.06
CA THR A 85 -10.75 -11.27 -9.11
C THR A 85 -11.68 -11.80 -10.22
N GLY A 86 -11.12 -12.31 -11.30
CA GLY A 86 -11.84 -12.65 -12.54
C GLY A 86 -12.28 -11.41 -13.32
N LEU A 87 -11.59 -10.29 -13.14
CA LEU A 87 -11.86 -9.01 -13.79
C LEU A 87 -10.72 -8.66 -14.74
N LYS A 88 -11.02 -7.91 -15.78
CA LYS A 88 -10.03 -7.18 -16.58
C LYS A 88 -9.72 -5.88 -15.83
N LEU A 89 -8.45 -5.65 -15.50
CA LEU A 89 -8.03 -4.52 -14.68
C LEU A 89 -7.06 -3.63 -15.45
N TYR A 90 -7.11 -2.33 -15.14
CA TYR A 90 -6.17 -1.33 -15.63
C TYR A 90 -5.43 -0.74 -14.44
N PRO A 91 -4.08 -0.79 -14.42
CA PRO A 91 -3.30 -0.20 -13.35
C PRO A 91 -3.46 1.33 -13.37
N THR A 92 -3.67 1.93 -12.22
CA THR A 92 -3.81 3.38 -12.08
C THR A 92 -2.56 3.99 -11.47
N TYR A 93 -2.22 3.64 -10.25
CA TYR A 93 -1.02 4.10 -9.56
C TYR A 93 -0.67 3.21 -8.38
N SER A 94 0.53 3.35 -7.89
CA SER A 94 0.98 2.81 -6.60
C SER A 94 1.15 3.92 -5.56
N TYR A 95 1.02 3.55 -4.30
CA TYR A 95 1.30 4.42 -3.17
C TYR A 95 2.06 3.65 -2.09
N ALA A 96 3.27 4.06 -1.79
CA ALA A 96 4.10 3.40 -0.79
C ALA A 96 4.21 4.26 0.48
N ARG A 97 4.20 3.62 1.66
CA ARG A 97 4.33 4.28 2.95
C ARG A 97 5.15 3.43 3.93
N ILE A 98 5.98 4.09 4.74
CA ILE A 98 6.69 3.46 5.84
C ILE A 98 6.05 3.93 7.13
N TYR A 99 5.21 3.11 7.69
CA TYR A 99 4.58 3.37 8.98
C TYR A 99 5.58 3.22 10.12
N LYS A 100 5.41 4.03 11.16
CA LYS A 100 6.19 4.00 12.39
C LYS A 100 5.28 3.81 13.60
N PRO A 101 5.80 3.43 14.76
CA PRO A 101 5.00 3.31 15.99
C PRO A 101 4.19 4.60 16.27
N GLY A 102 2.91 4.42 16.56
CA GLY A 102 1.97 5.52 16.81
C GLY A 102 1.26 6.06 15.57
N ASP A 103 1.63 5.66 14.36
CA ASP A 103 0.89 6.04 13.16
C ASP A 103 -0.49 5.39 13.12
N VAL A 104 -1.47 6.18 12.72
CA VAL A 104 -2.85 5.73 12.56
C VAL A 104 -3.35 6.09 11.17
N LEU A 105 -3.69 5.09 10.38
CA LEU A 105 -4.47 5.30 9.16
C LEU A 105 -5.94 5.16 9.50
N HIS A 106 -6.62 6.30 9.58
CA HIS A 106 -8.05 6.31 9.89
C HIS A 106 -8.87 5.62 8.80
N ARG A 107 -10.04 5.13 9.19
CA ARG A 107 -10.99 4.54 8.25
C ARG A 107 -11.33 5.54 7.15
N HIS A 108 -11.15 5.12 5.91
CA HIS A 108 -11.42 5.93 4.72
C HIS A 108 -11.92 5.04 3.58
N LYS A 109 -12.31 5.67 2.52
CA LYS A 109 -12.54 5.02 1.21
C LYS A 109 -11.48 5.53 0.24
N ASP A 110 -10.97 4.63 -0.58
CA ASP A 110 -10.09 5.01 -1.67
C ASP A 110 -10.80 5.89 -2.70
N ARG A 111 -10.02 6.51 -3.56
CA ARG A 111 -10.55 7.34 -4.65
C ARG A 111 -11.50 6.54 -5.53
N PHE A 112 -12.45 7.20 -6.14
CA PHE A 112 -13.41 6.58 -7.04
C PHE A 112 -12.75 5.79 -8.19
N SER A 113 -11.59 6.25 -8.68
CA SER A 113 -10.81 5.55 -9.70
C SER A 113 -10.15 4.25 -9.24
N CYS A 114 -10.11 3.98 -7.93
CA CYS A 114 -9.56 2.76 -7.34
C CYS A 114 -10.69 1.77 -7.05
N GLU A 115 -11.28 1.19 -8.11
CA GLU A 115 -12.37 0.21 -7.94
C GLU A 115 -11.88 -1.07 -7.26
N ILE A 116 -10.64 -1.46 -7.54
CA ILE A 116 -9.94 -2.59 -6.91
C ILE A 116 -8.66 -2.05 -6.31
N SER A 117 -8.56 -2.09 -5.01
CA SER A 117 -7.35 -1.71 -4.27
C SER A 117 -6.61 -2.93 -3.76
N THR A 118 -5.30 -2.83 -3.66
CA THR A 118 -4.43 -3.90 -3.16
C THR A 118 -3.46 -3.33 -2.15
N THR A 119 -3.37 -3.96 -1.00
CA THR A 119 -2.30 -3.68 -0.03
C THR A 119 -1.26 -4.79 -0.07
N LEU A 120 -0.01 -4.44 -0.34
CA LEU A 120 1.13 -5.34 -0.36
C LEU A 120 2.06 -5.02 0.81
N ASN A 121 2.15 -5.93 1.78
CA ASN A 121 3.15 -5.83 2.84
C ASN A 121 4.51 -6.34 2.32
N LEU A 122 5.49 -5.46 2.24
CA LEU A 122 6.85 -5.77 1.78
C LEU A 122 7.77 -6.19 2.93
N GLY A 123 7.50 -5.74 4.16
CA GLY A 123 8.33 -6.05 5.33
C GLY A 123 7.96 -5.20 6.55
N GLY A 124 8.80 -5.31 7.60
CA GLY A 124 8.58 -4.64 8.89
C GLY A 124 7.80 -5.51 9.87
N ASP A 125 7.38 -4.87 10.96
CA ASP A 125 6.60 -5.52 11.99
C ASP A 125 5.19 -5.87 11.52
N PRO A 126 4.57 -6.89 12.09
CA PRO A 126 3.19 -7.24 11.77
C PRO A 126 2.22 -6.10 12.07
N TRP A 127 1.45 -5.69 11.07
CA TRP A 127 0.41 -4.70 11.24
C TRP A 127 -0.89 -5.18 10.60
N PRO A 128 -1.98 -5.31 11.36
CA PRO A 128 -3.25 -5.75 10.80
C PRO A 128 -3.90 -4.63 9.97
N ILE A 129 -4.47 -5.02 8.84
CA ILE A 129 -5.36 -4.16 8.07
C ILE A 129 -6.82 -4.53 8.37
N HIS A 130 -7.67 -3.53 8.50
CA HIS A 130 -9.10 -3.69 8.74
C HIS A 130 -9.87 -3.32 7.48
N LEU A 131 -10.69 -4.23 6.98
CA LEU A 131 -11.48 -4.04 5.78
C LEU A 131 -12.98 -4.06 6.09
N GLU A 132 -13.77 -3.24 5.40
CA GLU A 132 -15.23 -3.27 5.42
C GLU A 132 -15.74 -3.65 4.02
N PRO A 133 -16.19 -4.89 3.83
CA PRO A 133 -16.59 -5.37 2.50
C PRO A 133 -17.94 -4.81 2.02
N LYS A 134 -18.74 -4.20 2.90
CA LYS A 134 -20.04 -3.63 2.54
C LYS A 134 -19.89 -2.17 2.14
N LYS A 135 -20.00 -1.86 0.85
CA LYS A 135 -19.83 -0.50 0.31
C LYS A 135 -20.80 0.53 0.91
N ASN A 136 -22.01 0.10 1.33
CA ASN A 136 -23.07 0.99 1.79
C ASN A 136 -23.14 1.15 3.31
N VAL A 137 -22.24 0.51 4.04
CA VAL A 137 -22.16 0.67 5.49
C VAL A 137 -21.42 1.96 5.78
N GLY A 138 -22.16 2.92 6.33
CA GLY A 138 -21.59 4.16 6.85
C GLY A 138 -20.56 3.88 7.96
N ILE A 139 -19.74 4.85 8.29
CA ILE A 139 -18.92 4.87 9.47
C ILE A 139 -19.90 5.14 10.65
N PRO A 140 -20.03 4.27 11.68
CA PRO A 140 -19.09 3.35 12.32
C PRO A 140 -19.49 1.87 12.38
N ASP A 141 -20.64 1.46 11.88
CA ASP A 141 -21.28 0.17 12.25
C ASP A 141 -20.97 -1.03 11.32
N GLY A 142 -19.91 -0.98 10.53
CA GLY A 142 -19.53 -2.07 9.62
C GLY A 142 -18.83 -3.23 10.33
N LYS A 143 -19.09 -4.45 9.86
CA LYS A 143 -18.34 -5.62 10.27
C LYS A 143 -16.87 -5.47 9.85
N LYS A 144 -15.97 -5.33 10.82
CA LYS A 144 -14.53 -5.25 10.58
C LYS A 144 -13.99 -6.65 10.30
N ILE A 145 -13.22 -6.76 9.23
CA ILE A 145 -12.39 -7.92 8.95
C ILE A 145 -10.95 -7.51 9.23
N THR A 146 -10.30 -8.22 10.14
CA THR A 146 -8.90 -8.02 10.44
C THR A 146 -8.08 -9.01 9.63
N VAL A 147 -7.17 -8.50 8.81
CA VAL A 147 -6.19 -9.30 8.08
C VAL A 147 -4.83 -9.06 8.73
N SER A 148 -4.27 -10.09 9.35
CA SER A 148 -2.94 -9.99 9.95
C SER A 148 -1.87 -9.92 8.86
N SER A 149 -0.96 -8.98 8.99
CA SER A 149 0.20 -8.81 8.11
C SER A 149 1.26 -9.91 8.23
N ASN A 150 1.10 -10.84 9.18
CA ASN A 150 1.96 -12.03 9.29
C ASN A 150 1.91 -12.93 8.04
N ASN A 151 0.89 -12.74 7.22
CA ASN A 151 0.81 -13.36 5.92
C ASN A 151 1.25 -12.34 4.88
N LYS A 152 2.50 -12.38 4.45
CA LYS A 152 3.01 -11.61 3.31
C LYS A 152 2.08 -11.81 2.11
N GLY A 153 1.09 -10.98 1.95
CA GLY A 153 0.06 -11.15 0.96
C GLY A 153 -0.59 -9.84 0.53
N ILE A 154 -1.29 -9.90 -0.57
CA ILE A 154 -2.09 -8.82 -1.11
C ILE A 154 -3.50 -8.96 -0.53
N SER A 155 -4.03 -7.89 0.03
CA SER A 155 -5.46 -7.74 0.33
C SER A 155 -6.08 -6.82 -0.71
N SER A 156 -7.22 -7.15 -1.22
CA SER A 156 -8.01 -6.33 -2.15
C SER A 156 -9.37 -6.00 -1.59
#